data_26261ddb8c4566eb8dd33bdab8a40ab4
#
_entry.id   26261ddb8c4566eb8dd33bdab8a40ab4
#
_cell.length_a   1.000
_cell.length_b   1.000
_cell.length_c   1.000
_cell.angle_alpha   90.00
_cell.angle_beta   90.00
_cell.angle_gamma   90.00
#
_symmetry.space_group_name_H-M   'P 1'
#
loop_
_entity.id
_entity.type
_entity.pdbx_description
1 polymer ?
#
loop_
_entity_poly.entity_id
_entity_poly.type
_entity_poly.pdbx_seq_one_letter_code
_entity_poly.pdbx_strand_id
1 'polypeptide(L)'
;MKRRRANLLFFVNNITGCTMLINKKAAELGHCMPEEAIMHDWWIGLKTLQAGGSVAFVDLPTIRYRQHQSNTIGHQKYGLRHVGGKIFNLGLTIENIVSVYRQARAAGMKMPFVMWVAIKAYYSINRLFY
;
A
#
# COMPACT_ATOMS: atom_id res chain seq x y z
N MET A 1 -8.93 -9.57 17.02
CA MET A 1 -8.12 -8.68 16.15
C MET A 1 -7.37 -9.55 15.14
N LYS A 2 -7.79 -9.56 13.87
CA LYS A 2 -7.12 -10.38 12.84
C LYS A 2 -5.82 -9.66 12.42
N ARG A 3 -4.66 -10.28 12.66
CA ARG A 3 -3.40 -9.90 12.01
C ARG A 3 -3.55 -10.20 10.51
N ARG A 4 -4.12 -9.28 9.74
CA ARG A 4 -4.00 -9.36 8.29
C ARG A 4 -2.51 -9.24 7.98
N ARG A 5 -2.05 -10.06 7.07
CA ARG A 5 -0.64 -10.28 6.69
C ARG A 5 0.09 -8.93 6.49
N ALA A 6 0.71 -8.43 7.55
CA ALA A 6 1.44 -7.16 7.56
C ALA A 6 2.53 -7.12 6.47
N ASN A 7 3.14 -8.28 6.17
CA ASN A 7 4.14 -8.41 5.10
C ASN A 7 3.62 -8.04 3.69
N LEU A 8 2.29 -8.00 3.49
CA LEU A 8 1.70 -7.54 2.22
C LEU A 8 1.96 -6.08 1.93
N LEU A 9 2.26 -5.26 2.93
CA LEU A 9 2.58 -3.84 2.74
C LEU A 9 3.76 -3.60 1.82
N PHE A 10 4.71 -4.54 1.70
CA PHE A 10 5.80 -4.44 0.74
C PHE A 10 5.36 -4.57 -0.72
N PHE A 11 4.13 -5.01 -0.96
CA PHE A 11 3.60 -5.26 -2.31
C PHE A 11 2.37 -4.40 -2.63
N VAL A 12 1.52 -4.15 -1.64
CA VAL A 12 0.23 -3.49 -1.83
C VAL A 12 -0.06 -2.59 -0.63
N ASN A 13 -0.49 -1.35 -0.88
CA ASN A 13 -1.01 -0.50 0.19
C ASN A 13 -2.39 -1.01 0.66
N ASN A 14 -2.50 -1.29 1.93
CA ASN A 14 -3.75 -1.65 2.61
C ASN A 14 -3.99 -0.76 3.85
N ILE A 15 -3.25 0.34 3.96
CA ILE A 15 -3.41 1.37 4.98
C ILE A 15 -4.05 2.59 4.33
N THR A 16 -4.97 3.23 5.02
CA THR A 16 -5.59 4.48 4.59
C THR A 16 -5.31 5.56 5.64
N GLY A 17 -4.62 6.61 5.26
CA GLY A 17 -4.10 7.63 6.18
C GLY A 17 -5.14 8.24 7.10
N CYS A 18 -6.34 8.55 6.58
CA CYS A 18 -7.42 9.14 7.38
C CYS A 18 -8.05 8.17 8.40
N THR A 19 -7.73 6.87 8.35
CA THR A 19 -8.19 5.85 9.29
C THR A 19 -7.07 5.27 10.15
N MET A 20 -5.85 5.82 10.01
CA MET A 20 -4.66 5.32 10.68
C MET A 20 -4.46 6.00 12.04
N LEU A 21 -4.21 5.19 13.06
CA LEU A 21 -3.74 5.64 14.37
C LEU A 21 -2.32 5.10 14.59
N ILE A 22 -1.39 5.97 14.92
CA ILE A 22 0.03 5.62 15.12
C ILE A 22 0.49 6.05 16.52
N ASN A 23 1.41 5.29 17.08
CA ASN A 23 2.10 5.70 18.31
C ASN A 23 3.32 6.57 17.98
N LYS A 24 3.90 7.19 19.01
CA LYS A 24 5.07 8.09 18.89
C LYS A 24 6.22 7.42 18.13
N LYS A 25 6.55 6.15 18.43
CA LYS A 25 7.65 5.43 17.78
C LYS A 25 7.42 5.24 16.28
N ALA A 26 6.20 4.92 15.87
CA ALA A 26 5.86 4.81 14.46
C ALA A 26 5.91 6.16 13.73
N ALA A 27 5.51 7.24 14.40
CA ALA A 27 5.63 8.60 13.87
C ALA A 27 7.11 8.99 13.65
N GLU A 28 7.97 8.74 14.63
CA GLU A 28 9.42 8.98 14.53
C GLU A 28 10.07 8.19 13.38
N LEU A 29 9.72 6.90 13.23
CA LEU A 29 10.21 6.04 12.15
C LEU A 29 9.77 6.51 10.76
N GLY A 30 8.59 7.10 10.66
CA GLY A 30 8.03 7.59 9.40
C GLY A 30 8.36 9.03 9.06
N HIS A 31 8.97 9.79 9.98
CA HIS A 31 9.19 11.23 9.83
C HIS A 31 10.07 11.58 8.62
N CYS A 32 11.16 10.86 8.41
CA CYS A 32 12.04 11.06 7.25
C CYS A 32 11.48 10.30 6.05
N MET A 33 10.70 10.96 5.22
CA MET A 33 10.19 10.41 3.96
C MET A 33 11.17 10.71 2.83
N PRO A 34 11.72 9.69 2.14
CA PRO A 34 12.51 9.89 0.94
C PRO A 34 11.60 10.17 -0.28
N GLU A 35 12.21 10.58 -1.39
CA GLU A 35 11.48 10.82 -2.65
C GLU A 35 10.79 9.56 -3.20
N GLU A 36 11.30 8.39 -2.88
CA GLU A 36 10.71 7.11 -3.27
C GLU A 36 9.41 6.79 -2.53
N ALA A 37 9.08 7.49 -1.45
CA ALA A 37 7.85 7.27 -0.70
C ALA A 37 6.64 7.81 -1.46
N ILE A 38 5.79 6.90 -1.93
CA ILE A 38 4.61 7.23 -2.74
C ILE A 38 3.51 7.88 -1.89
N MET A 39 3.30 7.36 -0.68
CA MET A 39 2.26 7.82 0.25
C MET A 39 2.78 7.73 1.70
N HIS A 40 2.50 8.76 2.49
CA HIS A 40 2.95 8.84 3.89
C HIS A 40 2.42 7.70 4.77
N ASP A 41 1.17 7.34 4.62
CA ASP A 41 0.52 6.24 5.36
C ASP A 41 1.19 4.89 5.05
N TRP A 42 1.44 4.64 3.79
CA TRP A 42 2.13 3.43 3.35
C TRP A 42 3.57 3.39 3.85
N TRP A 43 4.29 4.52 3.74
CA TRP A 43 5.67 4.64 4.21
C TRP A 43 5.80 4.37 5.71
N ILE A 44 4.97 5.01 6.54
CA ILE A 44 4.94 4.79 7.99
C ILE A 44 4.71 3.31 8.32
N GLY A 45 3.76 2.67 7.66
CA GLY A 45 3.50 1.25 7.82
C GLY A 45 4.70 0.37 7.49
N LEU A 46 5.37 0.62 6.35
CA LEU A 46 6.57 -0.09 5.93
C LEU A 46 7.73 0.07 6.93
N LYS A 47 8.01 1.30 7.37
CA LYS A 47 9.07 1.58 8.35
C LYS A 47 8.77 0.96 9.71
N THR A 48 7.51 0.95 10.12
CA THR A 48 7.07 0.28 11.36
C THR A 48 7.35 -1.22 11.30
N LEU A 49 6.99 -1.89 10.19
CA LEU A 49 7.25 -3.32 10.02
C LEU A 49 8.74 -3.64 9.93
N GLN A 50 9.49 -2.83 9.19
CA GLN A 50 10.94 -3.00 9.04
C GLN A 50 11.66 -2.91 10.40
N ALA A 51 11.18 -2.06 11.30
CA ALA A 51 11.71 -1.92 12.65
C ALA A 51 11.22 -3.01 13.64
N GLY A 52 10.56 -4.06 13.15
CA GLY A 52 10.01 -5.15 13.98
C GLY A 52 8.70 -4.79 14.70
N GLY A 53 8.09 -3.67 14.35
CA GLY A 53 6.77 -3.28 14.85
C GLY A 53 5.64 -4.07 14.21
N SER A 54 4.41 -3.76 14.57
CA SER A 54 3.21 -4.43 14.06
C SER A 54 2.16 -3.44 13.58
N VAL A 55 1.40 -3.85 12.56
CA VAL A 55 0.21 -3.16 12.08
C VAL A 55 -1.00 -4.02 12.41
N ALA A 56 -1.95 -3.44 13.12
CA ALA A 56 -3.19 -4.10 13.50
C ALA A 56 -4.37 -3.46 12.76
N PHE A 57 -5.30 -4.28 12.29
CA PHE A 57 -6.53 -3.82 11.65
C PHE A 57 -7.70 -3.95 12.61
N VAL A 58 -8.46 -2.87 12.74
CA VAL A 58 -9.73 -2.84 13.47
C VAL A 58 -10.83 -3.16 12.47
N ASP A 59 -11.50 -4.30 12.67
CA ASP A 59 -12.56 -4.81 11.77
C ASP A 59 -13.94 -4.25 12.19
N LEU A 60 -13.98 -2.93 12.40
CA LEU A 60 -15.17 -2.17 12.74
C LEU A 60 -15.20 -0.89 11.91
N PRO A 61 -16.33 -0.52 11.30
CA PRO A 61 -16.47 0.74 10.59
C PRO A 61 -16.54 1.90 11.59
N THR A 62 -15.40 2.51 11.88
CA THR A 62 -15.28 3.60 12.87
C THR A 62 -15.36 4.99 12.24
N ILE A 63 -15.31 5.10 10.90
CA ILE A 63 -15.24 6.37 10.17
C ILE A 63 -16.30 6.39 9.08
N ARG A 64 -17.01 7.53 8.96
CA ARG A 64 -17.85 7.85 7.81
C ARG A 64 -17.05 8.72 6.85
N TYR A 65 -16.64 8.16 5.72
CA TYR A 65 -15.85 8.87 4.72
C TYR A 65 -16.77 9.60 3.75
N ARG A 66 -16.76 10.95 3.78
CA ARG A 66 -17.55 11.76 2.86
C ARG A 66 -16.94 11.71 1.46
N GLN A 67 -17.73 11.32 0.47
CA GLN A 67 -17.36 11.33 -0.93
C GLN A 67 -17.80 12.66 -1.56
N HIS A 68 -16.90 13.32 -2.28
CA HIS A 68 -17.20 14.47 -3.13
C HIS A 68 -16.27 14.45 -4.36
N GLN A 69 -16.61 15.22 -5.40
CA GLN A 69 -15.94 15.16 -6.70
C GLN A 69 -14.47 15.60 -6.64
N SER A 70 -14.07 16.39 -5.65
CA SER A 70 -12.70 16.89 -5.45
C SER A 70 -11.85 16.03 -4.51
N ASN A 71 -12.26 14.82 -4.15
CA ASN A 71 -11.43 13.94 -3.36
C ASN A 71 -10.19 13.51 -4.17
N THR A 72 -8.99 13.70 -3.62
CA THR A 72 -7.72 13.31 -4.26
C THR A 72 -7.68 11.81 -4.55
N ILE A 73 -8.21 10.99 -3.63
CA ILE A 73 -8.39 9.54 -3.81
C ILE A 73 -9.86 9.24 -3.49
N GLY A 74 -10.67 9.11 -4.54
CA GLY A 74 -12.06 8.69 -4.40
C GLY A 74 -12.18 7.17 -4.22
N HIS A 75 -13.34 6.73 -3.72
CA HIS A 75 -13.70 5.30 -3.68
C HIS A 75 -13.99 4.83 -5.12
N GLN A 76 -12.97 4.36 -5.83
CA GLN A 76 -13.16 3.75 -7.14
C GLN A 76 -13.81 2.39 -6.95
N LYS A 77 -15.00 2.19 -7.54
CA LYS A 77 -15.61 0.86 -7.63
C LYS A 77 -14.69 -0.02 -8.49
N TYR A 78 -14.04 -0.98 -7.84
CA TYR A 78 -13.25 -1.99 -8.55
C TYR A 78 -14.22 -2.87 -9.36
N GLY A 79 -14.21 -2.71 -10.68
CA GLY A 79 -14.99 -3.51 -11.62
C GLY A 79 -14.10 -3.96 -12.78
N LEU A 80 -14.55 -4.97 -13.54
CA LEU A 80 -13.84 -5.52 -14.72
C LEU A 80 -13.45 -4.42 -15.74
N ARG A 81 -14.21 -3.34 -15.83
CA ARG A 81 -13.91 -2.16 -16.66
C ARG A 81 -12.61 -1.45 -16.23
N HIS A 82 -12.23 -1.54 -14.95
CA HIS A 82 -11.00 -0.94 -14.42
C HIS A 82 -9.76 -1.76 -14.77
N VAL A 83 -9.92 -3.08 -14.91
CA VAL A 83 -8.85 -3.99 -15.35
C VAL A 83 -8.52 -3.76 -16.82
N GLY A 84 -9.53 -3.59 -17.68
CA GLY A 84 -9.35 -3.29 -19.11
C GLY A 84 -8.58 -1.98 -19.34
N GLY A 85 -8.89 -0.92 -18.61
CA GLY A 85 -8.20 0.36 -18.70
C GLY A 85 -6.72 0.31 -18.29
N LYS A 86 -6.35 -0.57 -17.36
CA LYS A 86 -4.95 -0.76 -16.93
C LYS A 86 -4.12 -1.54 -17.95
N ILE A 87 -4.72 -2.48 -18.66
CA ILE A 87 -4.02 -3.23 -19.72
C ILE A 87 -3.70 -2.30 -20.90
N PHE A 88 -4.56 -1.33 -21.20
CA PHE A 88 -4.34 -0.34 -22.27
C PHE A 88 -3.25 0.70 -21.94
N ASN A 89 -2.83 0.84 -20.68
CA ASN A 89 -1.84 1.81 -20.25
C ASN A 89 -0.61 1.12 -19.63
N LEU A 90 0.06 0.27 -20.43
CA LEU A 90 1.21 -0.52 -20.00
C LEU A 90 2.33 0.34 -19.38
N GLY A 91 2.58 1.53 -19.94
CA GLY A 91 3.59 2.46 -19.43
C GLY A 91 3.33 2.88 -17.98
N LEU A 92 2.15 3.39 -17.69
CA LEU A 92 1.74 3.78 -16.32
C LEU A 92 1.76 2.60 -15.35
N THR A 93 1.48 1.38 -15.84
CA THR A 93 1.52 0.17 -15.01
C THR A 93 2.96 -0.20 -14.65
N ILE A 94 3.89 -0.10 -15.58
CA ILE A 94 5.32 -0.36 -15.35
C ILE A 94 5.91 0.68 -14.39
N GLU A 95 5.64 1.96 -14.60
CA GLU A 95 6.08 3.04 -13.72
C GLU A 95 5.58 2.84 -12.28
N ASN A 96 4.31 2.49 -12.11
CA ASN A 96 3.75 2.16 -10.80
C ASN A 96 4.43 0.95 -10.15
N ILE A 97 4.72 -0.10 -10.92
CA ILE A 97 5.43 -1.29 -10.42
C ILE A 97 6.83 -0.91 -9.93
N VAL A 98 7.56 -0.15 -10.74
CA VAL A 98 8.91 0.31 -10.41
C VAL A 98 8.90 1.22 -9.18
N SER A 99 7.97 2.17 -9.09
CA SER A 99 7.85 3.10 -7.96
C SER A 99 7.56 2.36 -6.66
N VAL A 100 6.62 1.40 -6.66
CA VAL A 100 6.30 0.59 -5.48
C VAL A 100 7.50 -0.27 -5.07
N TYR A 101 8.24 -0.83 -6.02
CA TYR A 101 9.46 -1.58 -5.72
C TYR A 101 10.54 -0.68 -5.11
N ARG A 102 10.78 0.52 -5.68
CA ARG A 102 11.74 1.50 -5.15
C ARG A 102 11.39 1.89 -3.72
N GLN A 103 10.12 2.21 -3.44
CA GLN A 103 9.66 2.49 -2.09
C GLN A 103 9.92 1.31 -1.14
N ALA A 104 9.60 0.07 -1.53
CA ALA A 104 9.85 -1.11 -0.72
C ALA A 104 11.36 -1.34 -0.45
N ARG A 105 12.21 -1.08 -1.43
CA ARG A 105 13.68 -1.11 -1.28
C ARG A 105 14.17 -0.03 -0.33
N ALA A 106 13.72 1.21 -0.50
CA ALA A 106 14.04 2.32 0.40
C ALA A 106 13.60 2.05 1.85
N ALA A 107 12.47 1.34 2.02
CA ALA A 107 12.02 0.87 3.33
C ALA A 107 12.83 -0.30 3.90
N GLY A 108 13.84 -0.83 3.19
CA GLY A 108 14.75 -1.87 3.68
C GLY A 108 14.46 -3.29 3.17
N MET A 109 13.57 -3.47 2.20
CA MET A 109 13.33 -4.79 1.59
C MET A 109 14.56 -5.25 0.78
N LYS A 110 14.99 -6.49 0.96
CA LYS A 110 16.19 -7.07 0.29
C LYS A 110 15.84 -8.09 -0.80
N MET A 111 14.64 -8.04 -1.36
CA MET A 111 14.19 -9.01 -2.37
C MET A 111 14.57 -8.56 -3.78
N PRO A 112 15.02 -9.47 -4.68
CA PRO A 112 15.25 -9.17 -6.10
C PRO A 112 13.96 -8.76 -6.82
N PHE A 113 14.07 -7.89 -7.82
CA PHE A 113 12.93 -7.32 -8.55
C PHE A 113 12.02 -8.38 -9.17
N VAL A 114 12.60 -9.37 -9.85
CA VAL A 114 11.83 -10.44 -10.52
C VAL A 114 10.97 -11.23 -9.53
N MET A 115 11.56 -11.62 -8.40
CA MET A 115 10.84 -12.34 -7.34
C MET A 115 9.74 -11.47 -6.72
N TRP A 116 10.03 -10.19 -6.50
CA TRP A 116 9.07 -9.24 -5.97
C TRP A 116 7.87 -9.06 -6.91
N VAL A 117 8.12 -8.91 -8.23
CA VAL A 117 7.07 -8.81 -9.25
C VAL A 117 6.19 -10.05 -9.28
N ALA A 118 6.78 -11.25 -9.23
CA ALA A 118 6.02 -12.51 -9.20
C ALA A 118 5.07 -12.58 -7.98
N ILE A 119 5.57 -12.22 -6.79
CA ILE A 119 4.76 -12.20 -5.57
C ILE A 119 3.68 -11.12 -5.65
N LYS A 120 4.01 -9.91 -6.13
CA LYS A 120 3.04 -8.84 -6.32
C LYS A 120 1.92 -9.25 -7.27
N ALA A 121 2.26 -9.88 -8.39
CA ALA A 121 1.29 -10.38 -9.36
C ALA A 121 0.36 -11.42 -8.73
N TYR A 122 0.90 -12.40 -8.01
CA TYR A 122 0.14 -13.39 -7.27
C TYR A 122 -0.89 -12.74 -6.32
N TYR A 123 -0.48 -11.77 -5.51
CA TYR A 123 -1.39 -11.07 -4.59
C TYR A 123 -2.39 -10.18 -5.31
N SER A 124 -2.01 -9.56 -6.43
CA SER A 124 -2.92 -8.74 -7.22
C SER A 124 -4.04 -9.57 -7.86
N ILE A 125 -3.71 -10.75 -8.36
CA ILE A 125 -4.68 -11.70 -8.92
C ILE A 125 -5.62 -12.22 -7.82
N ASN A 126 -5.07 -12.71 -6.71
CA ASN A 126 -5.91 -13.21 -5.62
C ASN A 126 -6.87 -12.15 -5.05
N ARG A 127 -6.50 -10.85 -5.10
CA ARG A 127 -7.39 -9.77 -4.67
C ARG A 127 -8.62 -9.57 -5.58
N LEU A 128 -8.59 -10.08 -6.81
CA LEU A 128 -9.74 -10.01 -7.74
C LEU A 128 -10.82 -11.05 -7.40
N PHE A 129 -10.46 -12.08 -6.64
CA PHE A 129 -11.36 -13.19 -6.27
C PHE A 129 -11.88 -13.12 -4.83
N TYR A 130 -11.50 -12.09 -4.07
CA TYR A 130 -11.97 -11.79 -2.72
C TYR A 130 -12.51 -10.35 -2.63
#